data_a802cd187b8a488a2921f04a22448a97
#
_entry.id   a802cd187b8a488a2921f04a22448a97
#
_cell.length_a   1.000
_cell.length_b   1.000
_cell.length_c   1.000
_cell.angle_alpha   90.00
_cell.angle_beta   90.00
_cell.angle_gamma   90.00
#
_symmetry.space_group_name_H-M   'P 1'
#
loop_
_entity.id
_entity.type
_entity.pdbx_description
1 polymer ?
#
loop_
_entity_poly.entity_id
_entity_poly.type
_entity_poly.pdbx_seq_one_letter_code
_entity_poly.pdbx_strand_id
1 'polypeptide(L)'
;MADDHPGPQQLRLLSYNIQSGLSTNKYSDYLTLSWKHLVPVPSRMTNLDGIARILADYDLVGLQEVDAGSLRSGFVNQVKYLADYAGFEHVFDQTNRKIGMISQHSNALLSRICPDAITEHKLPGLIPGRGVLEVRFGSGADALHVLILHMALGRRGRLRQIEFLANLVCDYRHVILMGDLNCRSDSREMAVLLASARLCEPAPGLHTFPSWEPDRQLDHILVSPSITVEQVEALGHVYSDHLPIAMQVRLPEELQLPIPEAPDPSIRTPDHWSLTM
;
A
#
# COMPACT_ATOMS: atom_id res chain seq x y z
N MET A 1 0.48 -16.85 40.20
CA MET A 1 0.02 -15.83 39.27
C MET A 1 0.47 -16.30 37.92
N ALA A 2 -0.43 -16.74 37.06
CA ALA A 2 -0.09 -17.04 35.67
C ALA A 2 0.23 -15.70 35.01
N ASP A 3 1.42 -15.55 34.42
CA ASP A 3 1.75 -14.43 33.56
C ASP A 3 0.79 -14.48 32.36
N ASP A 4 -0.21 -13.62 32.43
CA ASP A 4 -1.17 -13.39 31.36
C ASP A 4 -0.51 -12.47 30.32
N HIS A 5 0.59 -12.95 29.72
CA HIS A 5 1.13 -12.29 28.55
C HIS A 5 0.19 -12.57 27.39
N PRO A 6 -0.40 -11.52 26.78
CA PRO A 6 -1.19 -11.74 25.57
C PRO A 6 -0.29 -12.45 24.54
N GLY A 7 -0.83 -13.50 23.94
CA GLY A 7 -0.11 -14.27 22.94
C GLY A 7 0.32 -13.40 21.74
N PRO A 8 1.14 -13.95 20.83
CA PRO A 8 1.64 -13.21 19.67
C PRO A 8 0.48 -12.69 18.83
N GLN A 9 0.49 -11.39 18.54
CA GLN A 9 -0.57 -10.73 17.80
C GLN A 9 -0.46 -10.97 16.29
N GLN A 10 -1.60 -11.16 15.64
CA GLN A 10 -1.71 -11.25 14.19
C GLN A 10 -2.07 -9.89 13.60
N LEU A 11 -1.53 -9.61 12.41
CA LEU A 11 -1.78 -8.39 11.66
C LEU A 11 -2.05 -8.72 10.19
N ARG A 12 -3.17 -8.23 9.65
CA ARG A 12 -3.57 -8.43 8.25
C ARG A 12 -3.20 -7.19 7.44
N LEU A 13 -2.38 -7.40 6.42
CA LEU A 13 -1.79 -6.36 5.58
C LEU A 13 -2.34 -6.46 4.17
N LEU A 14 -2.55 -5.32 3.52
CA LEU A 14 -2.82 -5.25 2.09
C LEU A 14 -1.94 -4.17 1.44
N SER A 15 -1.32 -4.48 0.31
CA SER A 15 -0.67 -3.50 -0.57
C SER A 15 -1.37 -3.47 -1.92
N TYR A 16 -1.73 -2.26 -2.41
CA TYR A 16 -2.45 -2.14 -3.66
C TYR A 16 -2.12 -0.84 -4.42
N ASN A 17 -1.58 -0.99 -5.64
CA ASN A 17 -1.52 0.12 -6.60
C ASN A 17 -2.88 0.22 -7.30
N ILE A 18 -3.66 1.27 -7.01
CA ILE A 18 -5.05 1.40 -7.47
C ILE A 18 -5.22 2.20 -8.76
N GLN A 19 -4.13 2.62 -9.39
CA GLN A 19 -4.16 3.39 -10.65
C GLN A 19 -5.21 4.53 -10.63
N SER A 20 -5.35 5.23 -9.50
CA SER A 20 -6.37 6.26 -9.26
C SER A 20 -7.82 5.80 -9.52
N GLY A 21 -8.12 4.53 -9.25
CA GLY A 21 -9.46 3.94 -9.44
C GLY A 21 -9.82 3.65 -10.90
N LEU A 22 -8.83 3.59 -11.79
CA LEU A 22 -9.04 3.19 -13.18
C LEU A 22 -8.83 1.69 -13.36
N SER A 23 -9.73 1.04 -14.07
CA SER A 23 -9.55 -0.33 -14.54
C SER A 23 -9.02 -0.31 -15.97
N THR A 24 -7.92 -1.00 -16.21
CA THR A 24 -7.33 -1.26 -17.52
C THR A 24 -7.34 -2.76 -17.75
N ASN A 25 -7.96 -3.23 -18.84
CA ASN A 25 -8.20 -4.66 -19.07
C ASN A 25 -7.33 -5.24 -20.20
N LYS A 26 -6.56 -4.43 -20.90
CA LYS A 26 -5.62 -4.84 -21.96
C LYS A 26 -4.66 -3.71 -22.30
N TYR A 27 -3.51 -4.07 -22.90
CA TYR A 27 -2.47 -3.12 -23.28
C TYR A 27 -2.94 -2.01 -24.24
N SER A 28 -3.90 -2.30 -25.14
CA SER A 28 -4.46 -1.27 -26.02
C SER A 28 -5.14 -0.14 -25.28
N ASP A 29 -5.66 -0.39 -24.07
CA ASP A 29 -6.37 0.60 -23.27
C ASP A 29 -5.45 1.76 -22.83
N TYR A 30 -4.16 1.51 -22.64
CA TYR A 30 -3.18 2.57 -22.35
C TYR A 30 -3.07 3.59 -23.48
N LEU A 31 -3.23 3.16 -24.73
CA LEU A 31 -3.16 4.04 -25.90
C LEU A 31 -4.51 4.67 -26.24
N THR A 32 -5.58 3.89 -26.21
CA THR A 32 -6.91 4.32 -26.66
C THR A 32 -7.71 5.06 -25.59
N LEU A 33 -7.46 4.74 -24.30
CA LEU A 33 -8.18 5.31 -23.16
C LEU A 33 -7.32 6.24 -22.30
N SER A 34 -6.15 6.69 -22.80
CA SER A 34 -5.23 7.57 -22.06
C SER A 34 -5.89 8.86 -21.58
N TRP A 35 -6.93 9.38 -22.26
CA TRP A 35 -7.71 10.53 -21.83
C TRP A 35 -8.45 10.30 -20.50
N LYS A 36 -8.82 9.06 -20.15
CA LYS A 36 -9.45 8.72 -18.85
C LYS A 36 -8.55 9.01 -17.66
N HIS A 37 -7.22 9.06 -17.88
CA HIS A 37 -6.27 9.49 -16.84
C HIS A 37 -6.33 10.98 -16.54
N LEU A 38 -7.01 11.77 -17.37
CA LEU A 38 -7.07 13.24 -17.26
C LEU A 38 -8.45 13.77 -16.86
N VAL A 39 -9.52 12.99 -17.02
CA VAL A 39 -10.90 13.43 -16.77
C VAL A 39 -11.66 12.48 -15.83
N PRO A 40 -12.67 12.97 -15.11
CA PRO A 40 -13.57 12.14 -14.32
C PRO A 40 -14.36 11.16 -15.21
N VAL A 41 -14.46 9.90 -14.78
CA VAL A 41 -15.29 8.88 -15.45
C VAL A 41 -16.14 8.14 -14.41
N PRO A 42 -17.43 7.86 -14.70
CA PRO A 42 -18.36 7.22 -13.76
C PRO A 42 -17.88 5.86 -13.24
N SER A 43 -17.24 5.06 -14.10
CA SER A 43 -16.71 3.73 -13.74
C SER A 43 -15.66 3.76 -12.61
N ARG A 44 -15.02 4.93 -12.39
CA ARG A 44 -14.04 5.09 -11.31
C ARG A 44 -14.68 4.92 -9.93
N MET A 45 -15.85 5.48 -9.70
CA MET A 45 -16.54 5.32 -8.40
C MET A 45 -16.92 3.88 -8.14
N THR A 46 -17.46 3.17 -9.14
CA THR A 46 -17.79 1.74 -9.02
C THR A 46 -16.54 0.90 -8.70
N ASN A 47 -15.40 1.23 -9.29
CA ASN A 47 -14.14 0.56 -8.96
C ASN A 47 -13.70 0.88 -7.52
N LEU A 48 -13.81 2.14 -7.08
CA LEU A 48 -13.48 2.52 -5.70
C LEU A 48 -14.38 1.81 -4.69
N ASP A 49 -15.67 1.63 -4.98
CA ASP A 49 -16.58 0.84 -4.13
C ASP A 49 -16.12 -0.62 -4.02
N GLY A 50 -15.71 -1.21 -5.14
CA GLY A 50 -15.17 -2.57 -5.18
C GLY A 50 -13.86 -2.68 -4.38
N ILE A 51 -12.96 -1.72 -4.55
CA ILE A 51 -11.71 -1.64 -3.79
C ILE A 51 -12.02 -1.52 -2.29
N ALA A 52 -12.88 -0.58 -1.88
CA ALA A 52 -13.19 -0.32 -0.48
C ALA A 52 -13.71 -1.57 0.26
N ARG A 53 -14.52 -2.41 -0.42
CA ARG A 53 -15.00 -3.67 0.16
C ARG A 53 -13.85 -4.63 0.47
N ILE A 54 -12.82 -4.69 -0.41
CA ILE A 54 -11.66 -5.54 -0.17
C ILE A 54 -10.87 -4.99 1.02
N LEU A 55 -10.64 -3.67 1.08
CA LEU A 55 -9.83 -3.04 2.13
C LEU A 55 -10.38 -3.31 3.53
N ALA A 56 -11.70 -3.47 3.67
CA ALA A 56 -12.37 -3.60 4.96
C ALA A 56 -11.94 -4.82 5.79
N ASP A 57 -11.32 -5.83 5.18
CA ASP A 57 -10.89 -7.05 5.84
C ASP A 57 -9.47 -6.98 6.44
N TYR A 58 -8.77 -5.83 6.29
CA TYR A 58 -7.37 -5.66 6.68
C TYR A 58 -7.20 -4.65 7.80
N ASP A 59 -6.08 -4.78 8.52
CA ASP A 59 -5.73 -3.90 9.66
C ASP A 59 -4.87 -2.73 9.22
N LEU A 60 -3.94 -2.97 8.27
CA LEU A 60 -3.10 -1.96 7.62
C LEU A 60 -3.17 -2.12 6.10
N VAL A 61 -3.45 -1.02 5.41
CA VAL A 61 -3.55 -0.98 3.95
C VAL A 61 -2.61 0.08 3.38
N GLY A 62 -1.63 -0.34 2.58
CA GLY A 62 -0.75 0.53 1.81
C GLY A 62 -1.27 0.71 0.39
N LEU A 63 -1.59 1.95 0.02
CA LEU A 63 -2.08 2.29 -1.32
C LEU A 63 -1.05 3.09 -2.11
N GLN A 64 -0.94 2.80 -3.40
CA GLN A 64 -0.12 3.56 -4.34
C GLN A 64 -1.00 4.12 -5.45
N GLU A 65 -0.55 5.21 -6.05
CA GLU A 65 -1.26 5.94 -7.12
C GLU A 65 -2.66 6.42 -6.75
N VAL A 66 -2.88 6.76 -5.49
CA VAL A 66 -4.14 7.34 -5.03
C VAL A 66 -4.23 8.79 -5.46
N ASP A 67 -5.42 9.28 -5.80
CA ASP A 67 -5.65 10.71 -6.09
C ASP A 67 -6.18 11.43 -4.85
N ALA A 68 -5.46 12.46 -4.41
CA ALA A 68 -5.81 13.24 -3.23
C ALA A 68 -6.85 14.37 -3.50
N GLY A 69 -7.61 14.28 -4.61
CA GLY A 69 -8.67 15.25 -4.93
C GLY A 69 -8.29 16.23 -6.05
N SER A 70 -7.88 15.72 -7.20
CA SER A 70 -7.62 16.52 -8.40
C SER A 70 -8.80 16.51 -9.38
N LEU A 71 -8.68 17.27 -10.48
CA LEU A 71 -9.70 17.33 -11.54
C LEU A 71 -9.99 15.93 -12.10
N ARG A 72 -8.98 15.09 -12.30
CA ARG A 72 -9.16 13.75 -12.86
C ARG A 72 -10.01 12.83 -11.97
N SER A 73 -10.02 13.04 -10.65
CA SER A 73 -10.88 12.32 -9.71
C SER A 73 -12.24 13.01 -9.47
N GLY A 74 -12.53 14.11 -10.22
CA GLY A 74 -13.69 14.94 -9.95
C GLY A 74 -13.62 15.65 -8.59
N PHE A 75 -12.41 15.98 -8.13
CA PHE A 75 -12.11 16.55 -6.82
C PHE A 75 -12.44 15.64 -5.63
N VAL A 76 -12.70 14.34 -5.89
CA VAL A 76 -12.85 13.34 -4.82
C VAL A 76 -11.50 12.99 -4.25
N ASN A 77 -11.32 13.17 -2.95
CA ASN A 77 -10.18 12.61 -2.23
C ASN A 77 -10.40 11.10 -2.07
N GLN A 78 -9.72 10.31 -2.91
CA GLN A 78 -9.91 8.86 -2.95
C GLN A 78 -9.45 8.19 -1.65
N VAL A 79 -8.41 8.72 -1.00
CA VAL A 79 -7.91 8.16 0.27
C VAL A 79 -8.98 8.26 1.34
N LYS A 80 -9.58 9.44 1.50
CA LYS A 80 -10.65 9.66 2.46
C LYS A 80 -11.89 8.84 2.11
N TYR A 81 -12.28 8.80 0.84
CA TYR A 81 -13.43 8.00 0.37
C TYR A 81 -13.27 6.51 0.74
N LEU A 82 -12.11 5.93 0.43
CA LEU A 82 -11.82 4.52 0.71
C LEU A 82 -11.80 4.25 2.22
N ALA A 83 -11.22 5.16 3.00
CA ALA A 83 -11.18 5.03 4.46
C ALA A 83 -12.56 5.09 5.10
N ASP A 84 -13.36 6.08 4.72
CA ASP A 84 -14.72 6.26 5.26
C ASP A 84 -15.60 5.03 4.92
N TYR A 85 -15.49 4.50 3.69
CA TYR A 85 -16.29 3.34 3.26
C TYR A 85 -15.83 2.03 3.91
N ALA A 86 -14.50 1.83 4.06
CA ALA A 86 -13.94 0.61 4.64
C ALA A 86 -13.81 0.66 6.18
N GLY A 87 -14.19 1.79 6.81
CA GLY A 87 -14.20 1.96 8.26
C GLY A 87 -12.81 2.06 8.90
N PHE A 88 -11.88 2.80 8.25
CA PHE A 88 -10.58 3.11 8.83
C PHE A 88 -10.61 4.44 9.57
N GLU A 89 -10.13 4.45 10.80
CA GLU A 89 -10.08 5.65 11.65
C GLU A 89 -8.82 6.50 11.39
N HIS A 90 -7.72 5.86 11.04
CA HIS A 90 -6.44 6.52 10.85
C HIS A 90 -6.02 6.50 9.39
N VAL A 91 -5.85 7.69 8.81
CA VAL A 91 -5.64 7.90 7.38
C VAL A 91 -4.52 8.88 7.15
N PHE A 92 -3.52 8.46 6.40
CA PHE A 92 -2.34 9.28 6.10
C PHE A 92 -2.01 9.17 4.62
N ASP A 93 -1.73 10.30 3.99
CA ASP A 93 -1.27 10.32 2.61
C ASP A 93 -0.08 11.25 2.41
N GLN A 94 0.85 10.80 1.58
CA GLN A 94 1.97 11.60 1.10
C GLN A 94 1.74 11.96 -0.35
N THR A 95 1.46 13.23 -0.63
CA THR A 95 1.35 13.69 -2.02
C THR A 95 2.74 13.82 -2.64
N ASN A 96 3.09 12.85 -3.49
CA ASN A 96 4.40 12.76 -4.11
C ASN A 96 4.56 13.63 -5.35
N ARG A 97 3.48 13.81 -6.13
CA ARG A 97 3.51 14.58 -7.38
C ARG A 97 2.21 15.34 -7.61
N LYS A 98 2.33 16.65 -7.85
CA LYS A 98 1.23 17.50 -8.30
C LYS A 98 1.48 17.96 -9.73
N ILE A 99 0.53 17.76 -10.63
CA ILE A 99 0.55 18.31 -11.99
C ILE A 99 -0.57 19.35 -12.07
N GLY A 100 -0.30 20.53 -11.55
CA GLY A 100 -1.31 21.60 -11.39
C GLY A 100 -2.52 21.08 -10.60
N MET A 101 -3.73 21.40 -11.07
CA MET A 101 -4.99 20.88 -10.54
C MET A 101 -5.45 19.57 -11.20
N ILE A 102 -4.70 19.06 -12.18
CA ILE A 102 -5.14 17.95 -13.04
C ILE A 102 -4.95 16.60 -12.35
N SER A 103 -3.80 16.40 -11.67
CA SER A 103 -3.43 15.09 -11.10
C SER A 103 -2.59 15.25 -9.85
N GLN A 104 -2.95 14.49 -8.80
CA GLN A 104 -2.18 14.38 -7.56
C GLN A 104 -1.97 12.91 -7.24
N HIS A 105 -0.72 12.43 -7.42
CA HIS A 105 -0.36 11.06 -7.09
C HIS A 105 0.19 10.99 -5.68
N SER A 106 -0.40 10.14 -4.86
CA SER A 106 -0.02 9.94 -3.47
C SER A 106 0.23 8.46 -3.15
N ASN A 107 1.09 8.22 -2.16
CA ASN A 107 1.06 7.00 -1.38
C ASN A 107 0.15 7.24 -0.18
N ALA A 108 -0.56 6.23 0.30
CA ALA A 108 -1.38 6.36 1.49
C ALA A 108 -1.28 5.11 2.37
N LEU A 109 -1.46 5.31 3.67
CA LEU A 109 -1.72 4.26 4.65
C LEU A 109 -3.10 4.48 5.24
N LEU A 110 -3.92 3.43 5.22
CA LEU A 110 -5.13 3.32 6.02
C LEU A 110 -4.82 2.34 7.16
N SER A 111 -5.15 2.72 8.39
CA SER A 111 -4.83 1.94 9.58
C SER A 111 -6.01 1.90 10.56
N ARG A 112 -6.24 0.72 11.14
CA ARG A 112 -7.15 0.56 12.29
C ARG A 112 -6.43 0.85 13.60
N ILE A 113 -5.09 0.88 13.58
CA ILE A 113 -4.25 1.11 14.75
C ILE A 113 -3.77 2.56 14.70
N CYS A 114 -3.86 3.26 15.84
CA CYS A 114 -3.33 4.61 15.96
C CYS A 114 -1.80 4.61 15.93
N PRO A 115 -1.15 5.28 14.99
CA PRO A 115 0.30 5.36 14.95
C PRO A 115 0.85 6.38 15.95
N ASP A 116 2.10 6.17 16.38
CA ASP A 116 2.82 7.06 17.28
C ASP A 116 3.58 8.16 16.54
N ALA A 117 3.97 7.91 15.29
CA ALA A 117 4.64 8.92 14.47
C ALA A 117 4.46 8.65 12.98
N ILE A 118 4.53 9.72 12.19
CA ILE A 118 4.45 9.69 10.74
C ILE A 118 5.55 10.57 10.20
N THR A 119 6.30 10.06 9.22
CA THR A 119 7.39 10.78 8.58
C THR A 119 7.32 10.60 7.06
N GLU A 120 7.40 11.72 6.35
CA GLU A 120 7.45 11.73 4.90
C GLU A 120 8.88 11.87 4.41
N HIS A 121 9.35 10.92 3.62
CA HIS A 121 10.68 10.97 3.02
C HIS A 121 10.56 11.15 1.50
N LYS A 122 11.39 12.02 0.94
CA LYS A 122 11.54 12.15 -0.52
C LYS A 122 12.57 11.15 -1.01
N LEU A 123 12.17 10.29 -1.93
CA LEU A 123 13.10 9.36 -2.57
C LEU A 123 14.01 10.09 -3.57
N PRO A 124 15.30 9.77 -3.62
CA PRO A 124 16.23 10.35 -4.58
C PRO A 124 15.88 9.94 -6.01
N GLY A 125 16.04 10.86 -6.96
CA GLY A 125 15.79 10.58 -8.38
C GLY A 125 15.86 11.82 -9.25
N LEU A 126 16.04 11.62 -10.57
CA LEU A 126 16.03 12.70 -11.56
C LEU A 126 14.61 13.22 -11.83
N ILE A 127 13.63 12.33 -11.72
CA ILE A 127 12.21 12.67 -11.90
C ILE A 127 11.60 12.80 -10.50
N PRO A 128 11.14 14.01 -10.11
CA PRO A 128 10.49 14.21 -8.82
C PRO A 128 9.16 13.45 -8.74
N GLY A 129 8.69 13.19 -7.53
CA GLY A 129 7.37 12.61 -7.30
C GLY A 129 7.42 11.14 -6.92
N ARG A 130 8.45 10.76 -6.18
CA ARG A 130 8.53 9.48 -5.46
C ARG A 130 8.89 9.76 -4.00
N GLY A 131 8.26 9.03 -3.09
CA GLY A 131 8.46 9.16 -1.66
C GLY A 131 8.21 7.87 -0.91
N VAL A 132 8.58 7.91 0.37
CA VAL A 132 8.23 6.89 1.35
C VAL A 132 7.39 7.55 2.43
N LEU A 133 6.22 7.01 2.67
CA LEU A 133 5.44 7.29 3.86
C LEU A 133 5.84 6.29 4.93
N GLU A 134 6.56 6.74 5.92
CA GLU A 134 6.95 5.94 7.08
C GLU A 134 5.95 6.19 8.22
N VAL A 135 5.38 5.12 8.73
CA VAL A 135 4.46 5.15 9.86
C VAL A 135 4.98 4.23 10.95
N ARG A 136 5.15 4.77 12.16
CA ARG A 136 5.70 4.07 13.30
C ARG A 136 4.60 3.75 14.32
N PHE A 137 4.59 2.50 14.76
CA PHE A 137 3.74 2.03 15.85
C PHE A 137 4.62 1.57 17.00
N GLY A 138 4.33 2.05 18.20
CA GLY A 138 5.14 1.85 19.38
C GLY A 138 6.32 2.82 19.47
N SER A 139 7.23 2.58 20.41
CA SER A 139 8.35 3.46 20.72
C SER A 139 9.64 2.67 21.01
N GLY A 140 10.78 3.38 20.93
CA GLY A 140 12.09 2.77 21.20
C GLY A 140 12.56 1.81 20.11
N ALA A 141 13.41 0.85 20.49
CA ALA A 141 14.03 -0.08 19.54
C ALA A 141 13.08 -1.17 19.03
N ASP A 142 12.00 -1.44 19.76
CA ASP A 142 11.01 -2.48 19.41
C ASP A 142 9.78 -1.90 18.69
N ALA A 143 9.86 -0.66 18.19
CA ALA A 143 8.80 -0.07 17.37
C ALA A 143 8.68 -0.79 16.03
N LEU A 144 7.44 -0.93 15.53
CA LEU A 144 7.17 -1.37 14.17
C LEU A 144 7.21 -0.16 13.22
N HIS A 145 8.03 -0.26 12.19
CA HIS A 145 8.10 0.73 11.11
C HIS A 145 7.44 0.17 9.85
N VAL A 146 6.37 0.81 9.41
CA VAL A 146 5.65 0.46 8.18
C VAL A 146 5.98 1.51 7.12
N LEU A 147 6.56 1.07 6.00
CA LEU A 147 6.99 1.93 4.91
C LEU A 147 6.12 1.68 3.67
N ILE A 148 5.40 2.71 3.23
CA ILE A 148 4.60 2.67 2.00
C ILE A 148 5.31 3.46 0.91
N LEU A 149 5.58 2.83 -0.22
CA LEU A 149 6.32 3.48 -1.30
C LEU A 149 5.90 3.03 -2.70
N HIS A 150 6.28 3.84 -3.68
CA HIS A 150 6.21 3.51 -5.09
C HIS A 150 7.51 3.94 -5.75
N MET A 151 8.33 2.98 -6.19
CA MET A 151 9.67 3.24 -6.72
C MET A 151 9.65 3.75 -8.16
N ALA A 152 10.82 4.23 -8.61
CA ALA A 152 11.01 4.72 -9.96
C ALA A 152 10.91 3.59 -11.01
N LEU A 153 10.36 3.90 -12.20
CA LEU A 153 10.32 2.97 -13.33
C LEU A 153 11.72 2.60 -13.85
N GLY A 154 12.67 3.54 -13.78
CA GLY A 154 14.01 3.35 -14.33
C GLY A 154 14.98 2.73 -13.33
N ARG A 155 15.74 1.71 -13.76
CA ARG A 155 16.70 0.96 -12.95
C ARG A 155 17.70 1.84 -12.17
N ARG A 156 18.28 2.87 -12.80
CA ARG A 156 19.23 3.79 -12.14
C ARG A 156 18.58 4.56 -10.98
N GLY A 157 17.31 4.94 -11.16
CA GLY A 157 16.52 5.59 -10.09
C GLY A 157 16.28 4.63 -8.95
N ARG A 158 15.83 3.40 -9.25
CA ARG A 158 15.60 2.36 -8.22
C ARG A 158 16.83 2.05 -7.39
N LEU A 159 18.00 1.89 -8.01
CA LEU A 159 19.24 1.61 -7.25
C LEU A 159 19.59 2.71 -6.24
N ARG A 160 19.41 3.99 -6.60
CA ARG A 160 19.60 5.10 -5.65
C ARG A 160 18.55 5.10 -4.53
N GLN A 161 17.31 4.73 -4.88
CA GLN A 161 16.22 4.62 -3.90
C GLN A 161 16.44 3.46 -2.95
N ILE A 162 16.97 2.33 -3.42
CA ILE A 162 17.36 1.18 -2.59
C ILE A 162 18.46 1.56 -1.59
N GLU A 163 19.49 2.28 -2.04
CA GLU A 163 20.54 2.78 -1.16
C GLU A 163 19.95 3.69 -0.05
N PHE A 164 19.05 4.58 -0.43
CA PHE A 164 18.35 5.43 0.54
C PHE A 164 17.52 4.59 1.54
N LEU A 165 16.74 3.62 1.07
CA LEU A 165 15.92 2.75 1.91
C LEU A 165 16.78 1.92 2.87
N ALA A 166 17.88 1.35 2.39
CA ALA A 166 18.79 0.58 3.23
C ALA A 166 19.36 1.42 4.37
N ASN A 167 19.75 2.67 4.09
CA ASN A 167 20.22 3.60 5.11
C ASN A 167 19.12 4.02 6.08
N LEU A 168 17.88 4.19 5.58
CA LEU A 168 16.73 4.56 6.40
C LEU A 168 16.39 3.49 7.44
N VAL A 169 16.42 2.21 7.04
CA VAL A 169 15.95 1.10 7.89
C VAL A 169 17.08 0.38 8.64
N CYS A 170 18.35 0.81 8.49
CA CYS A 170 19.51 0.06 9.00
C CYS A 170 19.46 -0.22 10.52
N ASP A 171 18.83 0.68 11.28
CA ASP A 171 18.71 0.59 12.73
C ASP A 171 17.34 0.12 13.20
N TYR A 172 16.41 -0.17 12.27
CA TYR A 172 15.06 -0.62 12.61
C TYR A 172 15.04 -2.14 12.77
N ARG A 173 14.48 -2.59 13.91
CA ARG A 173 14.36 -4.01 14.24
C ARG A 173 13.18 -4.67 13.54
N HIS A 174 12.03 -3.99 13.54
CA HIS A 174 10.78 -4.50 12.98
C HIS A 174 10.32 -3.59 11.85
N VAL A 175 10.39 -4.12 10.62
CA VAL A 175 10.06 -3.38 9.40
C VAL A 175 9.07 -4.16 8.56
N ILE A 176 8.04 -3.48 8.08
CA ILE A 176 7.19 -3.92 6.98
C ILE A 176 7.33 -2.87 5.88
N LEU A 177 7.83 -3.26 4.72
CA LEU A 177 7.95 -2.41 3.53
C LEU A 177 7.01 -2.93 2.47
N MET A 178 6.06 -2.09 2.02
CA MET A 178 5.08 -2.51 1.02
C MET A 178 4.84 -1.46 -0.06
N GLY A 179 4.59 -1.94 -1.26
CA GLY A 179 4.23 -1.12 -2.40
C GLY A 179 4.67 -1.66 -3.74
N ASP A 180 4.51 -0.82 -4.76
CA ASP A 180 4.99 -1.07 -6.11
C ASP A 180 6.47 -0.70 -6.22
N LEU A 181 7.33 -1.72 -6.23
CA LEU A 181 8.78 -1.55 -6.33
C LEU A 181 9.27 -1.43 -7.79
N ASN A 182 8.39 -1.61 -8.77
CA ASN A 182 8.72 -1.57 -10.19
C ASN A 182 9.92 -2.46 -10.58
N CYS A 183 10.20 -3.50 -9.80
CA CYS A 183 11.24 -4.50 -10.07
C CYS A 183 10.74 -5.88 -9.71
N ARG A 184 11.22 -6.89 -10.43
CA ARG A 184 10.84 -8.29 -10.25
C ARG A 184 11.61 -8.91 -9.08
N SER A 185 11.05 -9.95 -8.45
CA SER A 185 11.69 -10.72 -7.38
C SER A 185 13.07 -11.26 -7.79
N ASP A 186 13.22 -11.72 -9.05
CA ASP A 186 14.46 -12.27 -9.60
C ASP A 186 15.45 -11.19 -10.08
N SER A 187 15.14 -9.92 -9.87
CA SER A 187 15.99 -8.81 -10.32
C SER A 187 17.19 -8.58 -9.39
N ARG A 188 18.27 -8.05 -9.98
CA ARG A 188 19.43 -7.64 -9.19
C ARG A 188 19.07 -6.54 -8.18
N GLU A 189 18.14 -5.66 -8.53
CA GLU A 189 17.66 -4.59 -7.65
C GLU A 189 17.03 -5.18 -6.39
N MET A 190 16.17 -6.19 -6.54
CA MET A 190 15.54 -6.86 -5.39
C MET A 190 16.61 -7.55 -4.52
N ALA A 191 17.52 -8.31 -5.12
CA ALA A 191 18.60 -8.95 -4.37
C ALA A 191 19.45 -7.95 -3.56
N VAL A 192 19.74 -6.76 -4.12
CA VAL A 192 20.45 -5.69 -3.41
C VAL A 192 19.60 -5.14 -2.27
N LEU A 193 18.30 -4.87 -2.49
CA LEU A 193 17.39 -4.37 -1.46
C LEU A 193 17.31 -5.33 -0.27
N LEU A 194 17.02 -6.61 -0.53
CA LEU A 194 16.89 -7.62 0.52
C LEU A 194 18.19 -7.76 1.36
N ALA A 195 19.33 -7.77 0.69
CA ALA A 195 20.63 -7.90 1.37
C ALA A 195 20.99 -6.66 2.19
N SER A 196 20.80 -5.45 1.62
CA SER A 196 21.25 -4.20 2.25
C SER A 196 20.29 -3.71 3.34
N ALA A 197 18.98 -3.90 3.16
CA ALA A 197 17.95 -3.53 4.14
C ALA A 197 17.64 -4.67 5.15
N ARG A 198 18.28 -5.85 4.99
CA ARG A 198 18.01 -7.05 5.82
C ARG A 198 16.53 -7.44 5.86
N LEU A 199 15.89 -7.38 4.73
CA LEU A 199 14.48 -7.76 4.57
C LEU A 199 14.37 -9.13 3.90
N CYS A 200 13.24 -9.79 4.13
CA CYS A 200 12.84 -11.05 3.50
C CYS A 200 11.69 -10.80 2.53
N GLU A 201 11.70 -11.49 1.39
CA GLU A 201 10.57 -11.60 0.46
C GLU A 201 9.90 -12.96 0.68
N PRO A 202 8.71 -13.00 1.31
CA PRO A 202 8.08 -14.28 1.70
C PRO A 202 7.54 -15.10 0.52
N ALA A 203 7.14 -14.45 -0.57
CA ALA A 203 6.54 -15.10 -1.72
C ALA A 203 7.12 -14.56 -3.05
N PRO A 204 8.32 -14.99 -3.43
CA PRO A 204 8.87 -14.66 -4.73
C PRO A 204 8.07 -15.34 -5.85
N GLY A 205 7.80 -14.61 -6.94
CA GLY A 205 7.03 -15.11 -8.07
C GLY A 205 5.51 -14.93 -7.95
N LEU A 206 5.03 -14.17 -6.97
CA LEU A 206 3.62 -13.82 -6.82
C LEU A 206 3.26 -12.72 -7.85
N HIS A 207 2.83 -13.12 -9.03
CA HIS A 207 2.56 -12.20 -10.13
C HIS A 207 1.37 -11.28 -9.84
N THR A 208 1.56 -9.96 -10.01
CA THR A 208 0.55 -8.93 -9.74
C THR A 208 0.23 -8.07 -10.95
N PHE A 209 1.08 -8.07 -11.98
CA PHE A 209 0.94 -7.19 -13.14
C PHE A 209 1.14 -7.93 -14.46
N PRO A 210 0.37 -7.61 -15.51
CA PRO A 210 -0.86 -6.85 -15.48
C PRO A 210 -2.02 -7.68 -14.88
N SER A 211 -2.98 -7.07 -14.20
CA SER A 211 -4.01 -7.75 -13.42
C SER A 211 -4.87 -8.73 -14.24
N TRP A 212 -5.05 -8.48 -15.53
CA TRP A 212 -5.86 -9.35 -16.43
C TRP A 212 -5.11 -10.57 -16.97
N GLU A 213 -3.77 -10.60 -16.92
CA GLU A 213 -2.90 -11.70 -17.31
C GLU A 213 -1.55 -11.58 -16.57
N PRO A 214 -1.52 -11.88 -15.26
CA PRO A 214 -0.36 -11.60 -14.43
C PRO A 214 0.85 -12.44 -14.82
N ASP A 215 1.92 -11.79 -15.28
CA ASP A 215 3.19 -12.40 -15.70
C ASP A 215 4.42 -11.82 -14.99
N ARG A 216 4.23 -10.77 -14.18
CA ARG A 216 5.28 -10.07 -13.44
C ARG A 216 4.85 -9.78 -12.01
N GLN A 217 5.77 -9.92 -11.09
CA GLN A 217 5.65 -9.41 -9.73
C GLN A 217 6.34 -8.05 -9.67
N LEU A 218 5.57 -6.97 -9.46
CA LEU A 218 6.08 -5.61 -9.31
C LEU A 218 5.74 -5.04 -7.93
N ASP A 219 4.69 -5.58 -7.33
CA ASP A 219 4.20 -5.23 -5.99
C ASP A 219 4.75 -6.23 -4.98
N HIS A 220 5.16 -5.73 -3.81
CA HIS A 220 5.81 -6.54 -2.79
C HIS A 220 5.40 -6.12 -1.39
N ILE A 221 5.37 -7.08 -0.49
CA ILE A 221 5.39 -6.86 0.97
C ILE A 221 6.63 -7.58 1.50
N LEU A 222 7.61 -6.80 1.94
CA LEU A 222 8.87 -7.28 2.49
C LEU A 222 8.85 -7.07 4.00
N VAL A 223 9.40 -8.01 4.76
CA VAL A 223 9.39 -7.97 6.22
C VAL A 223 10.78 -8.20 6.79
N SER A 224 11.06 -7.64 7.98
CA SER A 224 12.27 -8.00 8.73
C SER A 224 12.18 -9.44 9.24
N PRO A 225 13.32 -10.14 9.47
CA PRO A 225 13.33 -11.53 9.93
C PRO A 225 12.65 -11.77 11.27
N SER A 226 12.41 -10.73 12.06
CA SER A 226 11.69 -10.80 13.34
C SER A 226 10.17 -10.97 13.20
N ILE A 227 9.62 -10.75 12.01
CA ILE A 227 8.18 -10.87 11.73
C ILE A 227 7.92 -12.21 11.05
N THR A 228 7.03 -13.00 11.62
CA THR A 228 6.66 -14.32 11.07
C THR A 228 5.52 -14.16 10.07
N VAL A 229 5.72 -14.59 8.83
CA VAL A 229 4.67 -14.59 7.80
C VAL A 229 3.88 -15.90 7.90
N GLU A 230 2.56 -15.79 8.00
CA GLU A 230 1.65 -16.94 8.10
C GLU A 230 0.99 -17.25 6.75
N GLN A 231 0.57 -16.21 6.04
CA GLN A 231 -0.06 -16.34 4.72
C GLN A 231 0.30 -15.15 3.84
N VAL A 232 0.43 -15.39 2.53
CA VAL A 232 0.56 -14.34 1.52
C VAL A 232 -0.05 -14.80 0.20
N GLU A 233 -0.80 -13.90 -0.46
CA GLU A 233 -1.47 -14.20 -1.72
C GLU A 233 -1.70 -12.95 -2.56
N ALA A 234 -1.80 -13.10 -3.88
CA ALA A 234 -2.34 -12.07 -4.76
C ALA A 234 -3.84 -12.31 -4.92
N LEU A 235 -4.64 -11.28 -4.66
CA LEU A 235 -6.09 -11.38 -4.76
C LEU A 235 -6.55 -11.17 -6.20
N GLY A 236 -7.44 -12.02 -6.70
CA GLY A 236 -7.94 -11.97 -8.08
C GLY A 236 -8.92 -10.82 -8.39
N HIS A 237 -8.72 -9.63 -7.81
CA HIS A 237 -9.60 -8.47 -7.96
C HIS A 237 -9.07 -7.47 -8.99
N VAL A 238 -9.71 -7.40 -10.16
CA VAL A 238 -9.28 -6.60 -11.33
C VAL A 238 -9.95 -5.21 -11.33
N TYR A 239 -9.65 -4.37 -10.32
CA TYR A 239 -10.11 -2.97 -10.28
C TYR A 239 -9.02 -1.95 -10.66
N SER A 240 -7.79 -2.44 -10.91
CA SER A 240 -6.62 -1.70 -11.34
C SER A 240 -5.86 -2.56 -12.35
N ASP A 241 -4.82 -2.03 -12.97
CA ASP A 241 -3.86 -2.80 -13.77
C ASP A 241 -2.89 -3.63 -12.91
N HIS A 242 -2.89 -3.47 -11.60
CA HIS A 242 -2.22 -4.32 -10.62
C HIS A 242 -3.22 -5.16 -9.83
N LEU A 243 -2.79 -6.32 -9.34
CA LEU A 243 -3.52 -7.11 -8.34
C LEU A 243 -3.04 -6.73 -6.94
N PRO A 244 -3.95 -6.67 -5.94
CA PRO A 244 -3.54 -6.45 -4.56
C PRO A 244 -2.82 -7.66 -3.98
N ILE A 245 -1.81 -7.42 -3.11
CA ILE A 245 -1.17 -8.45 -2.30
C ILE A 245 -1.72 -8.37 -0.88
N ALA A 246 -2.25 -9.48 -0.40
CA ALA A 246 -2.65 -9.69 0.98
C ALA A 246 -1.57 -10.50 1.73
N MET A 247 -1.33 -10.15 2.99
CA MET A 247 -0.39 -10.88 3.84
C MET A 247 -0.91 -10.89 5.28
N GLN A 248 -0.82 -12.05 5.93
CA GLN A 248 -1.03 -12.20 7.36
C GLN A 248 0.30 -12.48 8.03
N VAL A 249 0.60 -11.68 9.05
CA VAL A 249 1.84 -11.81 9.82
C VAL A 249 1.53 -11.97 11.29
N ARG A 250 2.48 -12.61 12.00
CA ARG A 250 2.53 -12.66 13.45
C ARG A 250 3.66 -11.76 13.93
N LEU A 251 3.29 -10.83 14.80
CA LEU A 251 4.25 -9.90 15.42
C LEU A 251 5.04 -10.62 16.52
N PRO A 252 6.30 -10.22 16.78
CA PRO A 252 7.08 -10.74 17.90
C PRO A 252 6.41 -10.35 19.24
N GLU A 253 6.60 -11.17 20.27
CA GLU A 253 5.92 -11.03 21.57
C GLU A 253 6.20 -9.68 22.26
N GLU A 254 7.39 -9.12 22.06
CA GLU A 254 7.78 -7.82 22.60
C GLU A 254 7.04 -6.62 21.94
N LEU A 255 6.43 -6.86 20.78
CA LEU A 255 5.69 -5.83 20.02
C LEU A 255 4.19 -6.04 20.21
N GLN A 256 3.61 -5.32 21.17
CA GLN A 256 2.16 -5.34 21.42
C GLN A 256 1.54 -4.05 20.88
N LEU A 257 0.62 -4.18 19.92
CA LEU A 257 -0.13 -3.08 19.34
C LEU A 257 -1.59 -3.12 19.80
N PRO A 258 -2.26 -1.98 19.98
CA PRO A 258 -3.68 -1.93 20.30
C PRO A 258 -4.52 -2.23 19.04
N ILE A 259 -4.46 -3.48 18.55
CA ILE A 259 -5.23 -3.90 17.39
C ILE A 259 -6.69 -4.01 17.82
N PRO A 260 -7.61 -3.22 17.25
CA PRO A 260 -9.03 -3.35 17.54
C PRO A 260 -9.57 -4.68 17.04
N GLU A 261 -10.59 -5.20 17.69
CA GLU A 261 -11.33 -6.36 17.15
C GLU A 261 -11.82 -6.06 15.73
N ALA A 262 -11.78 -7.06 14.86
CA ALA A 262 -12.28 -6.91 13.50
C ALA A 262 -13.74 -6.43 13.55
N PRO A 263 -14.12 -5.42 12.75
CA PRO A 263 -15.50 -4.95 12.73
C PRO A 263 -16.43 -6.11 12.41
N ASP A 264 -17.53 -6.22 13.15
CA ASP A 264 -18.55 -7.23 12.92
C ASP A 264 -19.03 -7.14 11.46
N PRO A 265 -18.87 -8.20 10.65
CA PRO A 265 -19.30 -8.20 9.26
C PRO A 265 -20.80 -7.94 9.07
N SER A 266 -21.61 -8.08 10.13
CA SER A 266 -23.06 -7.76 10.12
C SER A 266 -23.37 -6.26 10.21
N ILE A 267 -22.39 -5.42 10.61
CA ILE A 267 -22.53 -3.96 10.75
C ILE A 267 -22.23 -3.22 9.43
N ARG A 268 -21.84 -3.93 8.38
CA ARG A 268 -21.66 -3.32 7.05
C ARG A 268 -23.00 -2.78 6.52
N THR A 269 -23.30 -1.51 6.80
CA THR A 269 -24.48 -0.81 6.26
C THR A 269 -24.17 -0.31 4.86
N PRO A 270 -24.85 -0.86 3.81
CA PRO A 270 -24.66 -0.41 2.43
C PRO A 270 -25.48 0.82 2.02
N ASP A 271 -26.35 1.39 2.87
CA ASP A 271 -27.51 2.15 2.35
C ASP A 271 -27.58 3.67 2.65
N HIS A 272 -26.47 4.37 2.85
CA HIS A 272 -26.55 5.82 3.15
C HIS A 272 -26.05 6.79 2.07
N TRP A 273 -25.94 6.37 0.80
CA TRP A 273 -25.74 7.33 -0.29
C TRP A 273 -26.83 7.24 -1.35
N SER A 274 -28.08 7.53 -0.98
CA SER A 274 -29.05 8.02 -1.95
C SER A 274 -28.64 9.45 -2.31
N LEU A 275 -28.06 9.60 -3.49
CA LEU A 275 -27.86 10.89 -4.14
C LEU A 275 -29.21 11.57 -4.25
N THR A 276 -29.52 12.53 -3.41
CA THR A 276 -30.47 13.58 -3.71
C THR A 276 -29.89 14.40 -4.84
N MET A 277 -30.56 14.33 -6.00
CA MET A 277 -30.32 15.16 -7.18
C MET A 277 -30.46 16.65 -6.85
#